data_f65212647d8d571d0f81c3945495e5c5
#
_entry.id   f65212647d8d571d0f81c3945495e5c5
#
_cell.length_a   1.000
_cell.length_b   1.000
_cell.length_c   1.000
_cell.angle_alpha   90.00
_cell.angle_beta   90.00
_cell.angle_gamma   90.00
#
_symmetry.space_group_name_H-M   'P 1'
#
loop_
_entity.id
_entity.type
_entity.pdbx_description
1 polymer ?
#
loop_
_entity_poly.entity_id
_entity_poly.type
_entity_poly.pdbx_seq_one_letter_code
_entity_poly.pdbx_strand_id
1 'polypeptide(L)'
;MPTTPGGIAAILLACLAVGVAAPAPAQSDDPLGVGRKMLAEDNPGELWIERGKTLFYQKRGPKNASLEQCDFGMGPGKLEGAAARLPRYFPDTDKVQDLETRLLTCMVQLQGFDRADIVKRAISPGGSNGSDVEALALYITSRSNGMTVNVSLSHQKEYDTYKAGEYLFFRRSGQTDFACAQCHGEANKRIRLQDLIHMTDRKGAQEVASTWPAYRGAHYVVRTMQWRLTDCFWQMRLPDMSYGSDMSIALTQYLNYQGNGAVIQVPGFKR
;
A
#
# COMPACT_ATOMS: atom_id res chain seq x y z
N MET A 1 75.42 -30.20 -63.98
CA MET A 1 75.50 -29.26 -62.83
C MET A 1 74.07 -29.01 -62.34
N PRO A 2 73.67 -29.60 -61.22
CA PRO A 2 72.31 -29.39 -60.72
C PRO A 2 72.21 -28.33 -59.65
N THR A 3 71.26 -27.49 -59.79
CA THR A 3 70.87 -26.44 -58.85
C THR A 3 69.86 -27.00 -57.84
N THR A 4 70.11 -26.82 -56.57
CA THR A 4 69.24 -27.17 -55.47
C THR A 4 68.22 -26.06 -55.24
N PRO A 5 66.92 -26.37 -54.98
CA PRO A 5 65.96 -25.38 -54.56
C PRO A 5 65.93 -25.25 -53.00
N GLY A 6 65.92 -24.03 -52.53
CA GLY A 6 65.82 -23.70 -51.13
C GLY A 6 64.45 -23.93 -50.52
N GLY A 7 64.42 -24.51 -49.35
CA GLY A 7 63.23 -24.75 -48.57
C GLY A 7 62.74 -23.47 -47.87
N ILE A 8 61.47 -23.17 -48.05
CA ILE A 8 60.76 -22.11 -47.33
C ILE A 8 60.22 -22.70 -46.03
N ALA A 9 60.78 -22.28 -44.88
CA ALA A 9 60.25 -22.64 -43.58
C ALA A 9 59.00 -21.82 -43.29
N ALA A 10 57.85 -22.51 -43.21
CA ALA A 10 56.58 -21.91 -42.78
C ALA A 10 56.57 -21.78 -41.26
N ILE A 11 56.64 -20.55 -40.77
CA ILE A 11 56.43 -20.22 -39.34
C ILE A 11 54.94 -20.19 -39.08
N LEU A 12 54.45 -21.22 -38.36
CA LEU A 12 53.09 -21.25 -37.84
C LEU A 12 53.00 -20.34 -36.61
N LEU A 13 52.37 -19.19 -36.76
CA LEU A 13 51.97 -18.29 -35.65
C LEU A 13 50.77 -18.91 -34.94
N ALA A 14 50.97 -19.49 -33.76
CA ALA A 14 49.87 -19.90 -32.88
C ALA A 14 49.33 -18.65 -32.16
N CYS A 15 48.14 -18.15 -32.59
CA CYS A 15 47.42 -17.12 -31.85
C CYS A 15 46.82 -17.77 -30.60
N LEU A 16 47.43 -17.49 -29.42
CA LEU A 16 46.76 -17.74 -28.13
C LEU A 16 45.62 -16.76 -28.00
N ALA A 17 44.37 -17.23 -28.16
CA ALA A 17 43.20 -16.50 -27.80
C ALA A 17 43.08 -16.48 -26.26
N VAL A 18 43.55 -15.39 -25.65
CA VAL A 18 43.24 -15.12 -24.24
C VAL A 18 41.79 -14.79 -24.17
N GLY A 19 40.97 -15.75 -23.73
CA GLY A 19 39.57 -15.54 -23.41
C GLY A 19 39.46 -14.58 -22.22
N VAL A 20 39.09 -13.33 -22.48
CA VAL A 20 38.67 -12.40 -21.43
C VAL A 20 37.32 -12.91 -20.90
N ALA A 21 37.36 -13.61 -19.76
CA ALA A 21 36.13 -13.96 -19.06
C ALA A 21 35.40 -12.66 -18.71
N ALA A 22 34.19 -12.50 -19.24
CA ALA A 22 33.31 -11.39 -18.83
C ALA A 22 33.12 -11.48 -17.31
N PRO A 23 33.24 -10.38 -16.57
CA PRO A 23 32.97 -10.40 -15.14
C PRO A 23 31.53 -10.88 -14.95
N ALA A 24 31.34 -11.93 -14.12
CA ALA A 24 30.02 -12.33 -13.68
C ALA A 24 29.30 -11.11 -13.12
N PRO A 25 27.99 -10.91 -13.42
CA PRO A 25 27.25 -9.83 -12.82
C PRO A 25 27.40 -9.95 -11.30
N ALA A 26 27.91 -8.92 -10.66
CA ALA A 26 28.00 -8.85 -9.21
C ALA A 26 26.56 -9.03 -8.71
N GLN A 27 26.28 -10.16 -8.08
CA GLN A 27 25.09 -10.32 -7.26
C GLN A 27 25.19 -9.20 -6.22
N SER A 28 24.29 -8.24 -6.32
CA SER A 28 24.16 -7.22 -5.28
C SER A 28 23.71 -7.97 -4.03
N ASP A 29 24.65 -8.31 -3.17
CA ASP A 29 24.35 -8.74 -1.80
C ASP A 29 23.73 -7.53 -1.10
N ASP A 30 22.42 -7.33 -1.29
CA ASP A 30 21.62 -6.46 -0.44
C ASP A 30 21.04 -7.32 0.70
N PRO A 31 21.76 -7.50 1.82
CA PRO A 31 21.29 -8.31 2.94
C PRO A 31 19.96 -7.79 3.51
N LEU A 32 19.71 -6.47 3.36
CA LEU A 32 18.45 -5.85 3.77
C LEU A 32 17.31 -6.20 2.81
N GLY A 33 17.60 -6.34 1.51
CA GLY A 33 16.66 -6.80 0.51
C GLY A 33 16.27 -8.27 0.70
N VAL A 34 17.26 -9.12 0.97
CA VAL A 34 17.04 -10.54 1.30
C VAL A 34 16.18 -10.66 2.56
N GLY A 35 16.54 -9.97 3.64
CA GLY A 35 15.77 -10.00 4.89
C GLY A 35 14.34 -9.49 4.71
N ARG A 36 14.14 -8.45 3.88
CA ARG A 36 12.79 -7.96 3.55
C ARG A 36 11.97 -9.00 2.77
N LYS A 37 12.59 -9.73 1.86
CA LYS A 37 11.92 -10.79 1.10
C LYS A 37 11.51 -11.93 2.01
N MET A 38 12.38 -12.40 2.88
CA MET A 38 12.06 -13.44 3.86
C MET A 38 10.91 -13.03 4.80
N LEU A 39 10.92 -11.78 5.31
CA LEU A 39 9.83 -11.25 6.14
C LEU A 39 8.53 -11.00 5.35
N ALA A 40 8.58 -10.89 4.04
CA ALA A 40 7.39 -10.82 3.22
C ALA A 40 6.79 -12.20 2.94
N GLU A 41 7.62 -13.24 2.88
CA GLU A 41 7.20 -14.65 2.75
C GLU A 41 6.59 -15.18 4.06
N ASP A 42 7.19 -14.84 5.22
CA ASP A 42 6.69 -15.14 6.58
C ASP A 42 6.15 -13.87 7.26
N ASN A 43 5.12 -13.29 6.68
CA ASN A 43 4.64 -11.98 7.12
C ASN A 43 3.89 -12.06 8.46
N PRO A 44 4.40 -11.43 9.54
CA PRO A 44 3.71 -11.46 10.84
C PRO A 44 2.30 -10.85 10.82
N GLY A 45 1.98 -10.10 9.76
CA GLY A 45 0.63 -9.57 9.52
C GLY A 45 -0.44 -10.64 9.37
N GLU A 46 -0.09 -11.89 9.04
CA GLU A 46 -1.05 -13.00 8.95
C GLU A 46 -1.81 -13.22 10.26
N LEU A 47 -1.15 -13.05 11.41
CA LEU A 47 -1.80 -13.15 12.72
C LEU A 47 -2.89 -12.09 12.93
N TRP A 48 -2.76 -10.96 12.26
CA TRP A 48 -3.74 -9.87 12.30
C TRP A 48 -4.99 -10.17 11.47
N ILE A 49 -4.87 -11.01 10.43
CA ILE A 49 -6.03 -11.48 9.65
C ILE A 49 -6.94 -12.30 10.58
N GLU A 50 -6.40 -13.23 11.36
CA GLU A 50 -7.18 -14.04 12.30
C GLU A 50 -7.80 -13.20 13.42
N ARG A 51 -7.06 -12.21 13.94
CA ARG A 51 -7.63 -11.23 14.88
C ARG A 51 -8.78 -10.46 14.25
N GLY A 52 -8.60 -9.95 13.04
CA GLY A 52 -9.62 -9.20 12.32
C GLY A 52 -10.86 -10.03 12.04
N LYS A 53 -10.69 -11.29 11.63
CA LYS A 53 -11.76 -12.26 11.45
C LYS A 53 -12.57 -12.46 12.74
N THR A 54 -11.89 -12.70 13.85
CA THR A 54 -12.53 -12.84 15.16
C THR A 54 -13.35 -11.60 15.51
N LEU A 55 -12.77 -10.41 15.36
CA LEU A 55 -13.45 -9.14 15.64
C LEU A 55 -14.65 -8.88 14.74
N PHE A 56 -14.62 -9.34 13.49
CA PHE A 56 -15.69 -9.17 12.52
C PHE A 56 -16.97 -9.93 12.92
N TYR A 57 -16.82 -11.18 13.36
CA TYR A 57 -17.94 -12.04 13.77
C TYR A 57 -18.34 -11.88 15.24
N GLN A 58 -17.45 -11.31 16.06
CA GLN A 58 -17.73 -11.12 17.49
C GLN A 58 -18.79 -10.03 17.70
N LYS A 59 -19.80 -10.34 18.52
CA LYS A 59 -20.76 -9.35 19.00
C LYS A 59 -20.08 -8.39 19.97
N ARG A 60 -20.12 -7.09 19.66
CA ARG A 60 -19.37 -6.04 20.36
C ARG A 60 -20.21 -4.77 20.47
N GLY A 61 -19.67 -3.85 21.29
CA GLY A 61 -20.25 -2.50 21.48
C GLY A 61 -21.57 -2.49 22.26
N PRO A 62 -22.12 -1.31 22.51
CA PRO A 62 -23.36 -1.13 23.29
C PRO A 62 -24.56 -1.90 22.72
N LYS A 63 -24.61 -2.10 21.40
CA LYS A 63 -25.69 -2.83 20.73
C LYS A 63 -25.47 -4.34 20.68
N ASN A 64 -24.36 -4.85 21.22
CA ASN A 64 -24.02 -6.28 21.21
C ASN A 64 -24.20 -6.95 19.84
N ALA A 65 -23.68 -6.34 18.78
CA ALA A 65 -23.83 -6.78 17.40
C ALA A 65 -22.48 -7.08 16.74
N SER A 66 -22.48 -8.03 15.78
CA SER A 66 -21.33 -8.29 14.89
C SER A 66 -21.31 -7.31 13.70
N LEU A 67 -20.28 -7.40 12.86
CA LEU A 67 -20.18 -6.62 11.63
C LEU A 67 -20.74 -7.35 10.40
N GLU A 68 -21.34 -8.53 10.56
CA GLU A 68 -21.85 -9.36 9.47
C GLU A 68 -22.94 -8.69 8.62
N GLN A 69 -23.63 -7.68 9.16
CA GLN A 69 -24.61 -6.90 8.40
C GLN A 69 -24.02 -5.63 7.74
N CYS A 70 -22.69 -5.41 7.87
CA CYS A 70 -22.04 -4.29 7.23
C CYS A 70 -21.97 -4.50 5.71
N ASP A 71 -22.46 -3.54 4.95
CA ASP A 71 -22.32 -3.51 3.49
C ASP A 71 -21.09 -2.71 3.08
N PHE A 72 -20.10 -3.37 2.51
CA PHE A 72 -18.91 -2.75 1.93
C PHE A 72 -19.05 -2.45 0.43
N GLY A 73 -20.29 -2.34 -0.06
CA GLY A 73 -20.61 -2.03 -1.45
C GLY A 73 -20.84 -3.26 -2.33
N MET A 74 -20.87 -4.45 -1.72
CA MET A 74 -21.17 -5.72 -2.39
C MET A 74 -22.48 -6.36 -1.87
N GLY A 75 -23.18 -5.67 -0.97
CA GLY A 75 -24.29 -6.14 -0.17
C GLY A 75 -23.86 -6.58 1.23
N PRO A 76 -24.79 -6.62 2.20
CA PRO A 76 -24.50 -6.95 3.58
C PRO A 76 -23.73 -8.27 3.73
N GLY A 77 -22.64 -8.23 4.50
CA GLY A 77 -21.81 -9.39 4.82
C GLY A 77 -20.95 -9.95 3.69
N LYS A 78 -21.02 -9.40 2.48
CA LYS A 78 -20.20 -9.84 1.35
C LYS A 78 -18.87 -9.08 1.35
N LEU A 79 -17.78 -9.80 1.61
CA LEU A 79 -16.45 -9.25 1.72
C LEU A 79 -15.60 -9.47 0.46
N GLU A 80 -15.85 -10.55 -0.27
CA GLU A 80 -15.10 -10.94 -1.45
C GLU A 80 -15.16 -9.85 -2.53
N GLY A 81 -14.00 -9.29 -2.87
CA GLY A 81 -13.87 -8.24 -3.87
C GLY A 81 -14.29 -6.84 -3.41
N ALA A 82 -14.74 -6.67 -2.17
CA ALA A 82 -15.16 -5.37 -1.65
C ALA A 82 -13.99 -4.36 -1.66
N ALA A 83 -12.84 -4.73 -1.11
CA ALA A 83 -11.67 -3.85 -1.04
C ALA A 83 -11.15 -3.46 -2.43
N ALA A 84 -11.32 -4.32 -3.43
CA ALA A 84 -10.90 -4.04 -4.81
C ALA A 84 -11.67 -2.89 -5.47
N ARG A 85 -12.80 -2.49 -4.90
CA ARG A 85 -13.71 -1.48 -5.47
C ARG A 85 -13.88 -0.25 -4.57
N LEU A 86 -13.11 -0.16 -3.51
CA LEU A 86 -13.12 0.97 -2.57
C LEU A 86 -11.92 1.89 -2.81
N PRO A 87 -12.10 3.20 -2.65
CA PRO A 87 -13.30 3.93 -2.23
C PRO A 87 -14.43 3.97 -3.27
N ARG A 88 -15.67 4.18 -2.80
CA ARG A 88 -16.85 4.36 -3.67
C ARG A 88 -17.94 5.18 -2.98
N TYR A 89 -18.93 5.63 -3.76
CA TYR A 89 -20.11 6.27 -3.24
C TYR A 89 -21.05 5.28 -2.55
N PHE A 90 -21.60 5.67 -1.38
CA PHE A 90 -22.59 4.92 -0.61
C PHE A 90 -23.86 5.75 -0.45
N PRO A 91 -25.01 5.29 -1.01
CA PRO A 91 -26.26 6.03 -0.94
C PRO A 91 -26.81 6.22 0.47
N ASP A 92 -26.57 5.25 1.38
CA ASP A 92 -27.06 5.29 2.76
C ASP A 92 -26.45 6.41 3.62
N THR A 93 -25.28 6.89 3.23
CA THR A 93 -24.60 8.00 3.90
C THR A 93 -24.50 9.24 3.01
N ASP A 94 -24.86 9.12 1.73
CA ASP A 94 -24.68 10.14 0.70
C ASP A 94 -23.21 10.63 0.57
N LYS A 95 -22.25 9.73 0.81
CA LYS A 95 -20.79 10.04 0.83
C LYS A 95 -19.99 9.01 0.07
N VAL A 96 -18.84 9.44 -0.43
CA VAL A 96 -17.76 8.53 -0.80
C VAL A 96 -17.07 8.05 0.49
N GLN A 97 -16.86 6.74 0.59
CA GLN A 97 -16.17 6.13 1.71
C GLN A 97 -15.13 5.14 1.20
N ASP A 98 -13.97 5.15 1.82
CA ASP A 98 -13.00 4.07 1.70
C ASP A 98 -13.33 2.92 2.67
N LEU A 99 -12.54 1.86 2.66
CA LEU A 99 -12.75 0.72 3.54
C LEU A 99 -12.81 1.11 5.02
N GLU A 100 -11.86 1.91 5.46
CA GLU A 100 -11.71 2.29 6.86
C GLU A 100 -12.88 3.16 7.32
N THR A 101 -13.27 4.14 6.52
CA THR A 101 -14.41 5.02 6.84
C THR A 101 -15.73 4.26 6.81
N ARG A 102 -15.90 3.31 5.86
CA ARG A 102 -17.08 2.45 5.83
C ARG A 102 -17.15 1.55 7.05
N LEU A 103 -16.01 0.99 7.47
CA LEU A 103 -15.90 0.21 8.70
C LEU A 103 -16.30 1.04 9.93
N LEU A 104 -15.80 2.28 10.05
CA LEU A 104 -16.21 3.21 11.13
C LEU A 104 -17.72 3.42 11.14
N THR A 105 -18.31 3.64 9.97
CA THR A 105 -19.77 3.80 9.83
C THR A 105 -20.52 2.59 10.37
N CYS A 106 -20.10 1.38 10.00
CA CYS A 106 -20.72 0.15 10.48
C CYS A 106 -20.50 -0.07 11.99
N MET A 107 -19.33 0.23 12.52
CA MET A 107 -19.07 0.13 13.96
C MET A 107 -19.98 1.07 14.77
N VAL A 108 -20.24 2.27 14.27
CA VAL A 108 -21.18 3.22 14.89
C VAL A 108 -22.62 2.74 14.73
N GLN A 109 -23.04 2.41 13.53
CA GLN A 109 -24.46 2.10 13.24
C GLN A 109 -24.89 0.74 13.80
N LEU A 110 -24.08 -0.31 13.60
CA LEU A 110 -24.42 -1.67 13.99
C LEU A 110 -24.05 -1.97 15.45
N GLN A 111 -22.85 -1.58 15.86
CA GLN A 111 -22.32 -1.92 17.18
C GLN A 111 -22.58 -0.84 18.23
N GLY A 112 -22.89 0.39 17.81
CA GLY A 112 -23.20 1.51 18.72
C GLY A 112 -21.97 2.14 19.38
N PHE A 113 -20.79 1.94 18.83
CA PHE A 113 -19.57 2.60 19.32
C PHE A 113 -19.62 4.13 19.06
N ASP A 114 -19.02 4.91 19.94
CA ASP A 114 -18.78 6.32 19.66
C ASP A 114 -17.67 6.49 18.61
N ARG A 115 -17.92 7.34 17.60
CA ARG A 115 -16.98 7.56 16.51
C ARG A 115 -15.66 8.18 16.99
N ALA A 116 -15.72 9.14 17.91
CA ALA A 116 -14.52 9.82 18.41
C ALA A 116 -13.63 8.85 19.19
N ASP A 117 -14.23 7.94 19.97
CA ASP A 117 -13.52 6.91 20.69
C ASP A 117 -12.82 5.90 19.76
N ILE A 118 -13.48 5.52 18.65
CA ILE A 118 -12.85 4.65 17.66
C ILE A 118 -11.67 5.36 17.02
N VAL A 119 -11.86 6.59 16.53
CA VAL A 119 -10.84 7.38 15.84
C VAL A 119 -9.64 7.64 16.75
N LYS A 120 -9.86 7.98 18.01
CA LYS A 120 -8.79 8.18 19.00
C LYS A 120 -7.91 6.94 19.18
N ARG A 121 -8.49 5.74 19.09
CA ARG A 121 -7.77 4.47 19.20
C ARG A 121 -7.17 4.00 17.90
N ALA A 122 -7.76 4.36 16.76
CA ALA A 122 -7.28 3.99 15.43
C ALA A 122 -5.93 4.64 15.07
N ILE A 123 -5.66 5.81 15.64
CA ILE A 123 -4.42 6.56 15.43
C ILE A 123 -3.60 6.54 16.73
N SER A 124 -3.23 5.37 17.22
CA SER A 124 -2.26 5.34 18.32
C SER A 124 -0.86 5.63 17.77
N PRO A 125 -0.27 6.82 18.03
CA PRO A 125 1.07 7.10 17.57
C PRO A 125 2.05 6.16 18.27
N GLY A 126 2.75 5.33 17.51
CA GLY A 126 3.87 4.54 18.01
C GLY A 126 3.54 3.45 19.03
N GLY A 127 2.28 3.11 19.26
CA GLY A 127 1.89 2.03 20.16
C GLY A 127 2.08 0.65 19.53
N SER A 128 2.72 -0.27 20.26
CA SER A 128 2.94 -1.66 19.89
C SER A 128 1.66 -2.50 19.77
N ASN A 129 0.52 -1.95 20.15
CA ASN A 129 -0.75 -2.66 20.22
C ASN A 129 -1.74 -2.25 19.13
N GLY A 130 -1.42 -2.22 17.88
CA GLY A 130 -2.31 -1.81 16.80
C GLY A 130 -3.83 -1.89 17.06
N SER A 131 -4.61 -1.13 16.35
CA SER A 131 -6.04 -0.97 16.62
C SER A 131 -6.89 -2.13 16.09
N ASP A 132 -8.11 -2.28 16.62
CA ASP A 132 -9.10 -3.21 16.07
C ASP A 132 -9.50 -2.85 14.64
N VAL A 133 -9.50 -1.55 14.31
CA VAL A 133 -9.79 -1.05 12.95
C VAL A 133 -8.74 -1.56 11.96
N GLU A 134 -7.45 -1.54 12.33
CA GLU A 134 -6.36 -2.04 11.48
C GLU A 134 -6.48 -3.54 11.22
N ALA A 135 -6.80 -4.33 12.26
CA ALA A 135 -7.01 -5.76 12.13
C ALA A 135 -8.23 -6.09 11.26
N LEU A 136 -9.35 -5.40 11.49
CA LEU A 136 -10.58 -5.55 10.70
C LEU A 136 -10.36 -5.15 9.24
N ALA A 137 -9.69 -4.01 8.99
CA ALA A 137 -9.37 -3.56 7.64
C ALA A 137 -8.50 -4.57 6.89
N LEU A 138 -7.48 -5.14 7.57
CA LEU A 138 -6.66 -6.17 6.97
C LEU A 138 -7.46 -7.44 6.64
N TYR A 139 -8.27 -7.93 7.58
CA TYR A 139 -9.12 -9.10 7.34
C TYR A 139 -10.05 -8.89 6.14
N ILE A 140 -10.74 -7.76 6.08
CA ILE A 140 -11.68 -7.46 4.98
C ILE A 140 -10.92 -7.35 3.66
N THR A 141 -9.75 -6.68 3.64
CA THR A 141 -8.94 -6.56 2.42
C THR A 141 -8.40 -7.91 1.97
N SER A 142 -7.99 -8.79 2.87
CA SER A 142 -7.48 -10.12 2.54
C SER A 142 -8.50 -10.99 1.78
N ARG A 143 -9.82 -10.72 1.97
CA ARG A 143 -10.89 -11.37 1.21
C ARG A 143 -10.93 -10.96 -0.27
N SER A 144 -10.10 -9.98 -0.64
CA SER A 144 -9.91 -9.55 -2.04
C SER A 144 -8.52 -9.92 -2.58
N ASN A 145 -7.71 -10.71 -1.86
CA ASN A 145 -6.39 -11.15 -2.36
C ASN A 145 -6.52 -11.89 -3.69
N GLY A 146 -5.63 -11.60 -4.64
CA GLY A 146 -5.68 -12.12 -5.99
C GLY A 146 -6.65 -11.39 -6.93
N MET A 147 -7.48 -10.49 -6.42
CA MET A 147 -8.42 -9.71 -7.23
C MET A 147 -7.80 -8.41 -7.68
N THR A 148 -8.25 -7.92 -8.83
CA THR A 148 -7.74 -6.69 -9.45
C THR A 148 -8.45 -5.46 -8.88
N VAL A 149 -7.66 -4.47 -8.45
CA VAL A 149 -8.17 -3.14 -8.04
C VAL A 149 -8.90 -2.50 -9.22
N ASN A 150 -10.13 -2.10 -8.98
CA ASN A 150 -11.01 -1.49 -9.98
C ASN A 150 -11.92 -0.44 -9.31
N VAL A 151 -11.32 0.67 -8.92
CA VAL A 151 -12.01 1.83 -8.34
C VAL A 151 -12.69 2.62 -9.44
N SER A 152 -13.95 2.96 -9.24
CA SER A 152 -14.77 3.72 -10.20
C SER A 152 -14.72 5.22 -9.95
N LEU A 153 -14.98 6.00 -11.01
CA LEU A 153 -15.29 7.43 -10.96
C LEU A 153 -16.63 7.71 -11.67
N SER A 154 -17.52 6.70 -11.78
CA SER A 154 -18.77 6.84 -12.54
C SER A 154 -19.81 7.70 -11.85
N HIS A 155 -19.78 7.78 -10.51
CA HIS A 155 -20.62 8.68 -9.74
C HIS A 155 -19.94 10.05 -9.58
N GLN A 156 -20.70 11.16 -9.72
CA GLN A 156 -20.14 12.52 -9.66
C GLN A 156 -19.32 12.76 -8.38
N LYS A 157 -19.81 12.31 -7.22
CA LYS A 157 -19.08 12.45 -5.95
C LYS A 157 -17.77 11.65 -5.93
N GLU A 158 -17.68 10.51 -6.62
CA GLU A 158 -16.42 9.76 -6.75
C GLU A 158 -15.41 10.55 -7.57
N TYR A 159 -15.85 11.14 -8.68
CA TYR A 159 -15.01 11.99 -9.52
C TYR A 159 -14.54 13.25 -8.76
N ASP A 160 -15.45 13.94 -8.07
CA ASP A 160 -15.12 15.15 -7.30
C ASP A 160 -14.14 14.82 -6.17
N THR A 161 -14.33 13.67 -5.48
CA THR A 161 -13.43 13.19 -4.43
C THR A 161 -12.05 12.84 -5.01
N TYR A 162 -12.00 12.20 -6.19
CA TYR A 162 -10.75 11.94 -6.90
C TYR A 162 -10.01 13.24 -7.24
N LYS A 163 -10.72 14.24 -7.79
CA LYS A 163 -10.13 15.55 -8.14
C LYS A 163 -9.61 16.30 -6.92
N ALA A 164 -10.31 16.22 -5.79
CA ALA A 164 -9.84 16.76 -4.53
C ALA A 164 -8.55 16.05 -4.07
N GLY A 165 -8.48 14.71 -4.17
CA GLY A 165 -7.30 13.92 -3.83
C GLY A 165 -6.11 14.23 -4.74
N GLU A 166 -6.33 14.35 -6.04
CA GLU A 166 -5.32 14.79 -7.01
C GLU A 166 -4.77 16.17 -6.62
N TYR A 167 -5.64 17.12 -6.38
CA TYR A 167 -5.24 18.46 -5.94
C TYR A 167 -4.40 18.43 -4.65
N LEU A 168 -4.82 17.67 -3.63
CA LEU A 168 -4.10 17.53 -2.37
C LEU A 168 -2.73 16.87 -2.55
N PHE A 169 -2.59 15.92 -3.46
CA PHE A 169 -1.34 15.22 -3.72
C PHE A 169 -0.26 16.16 -4.31
N PHE A 170 -0.66 17.09 -5.16
CA PHE A 170 0.26 18.03 -5.83
C PHE A 170 0.37 19.39 -5.12
N ARG A 171 -0.58 19.73 -4.23
CA ARG A 171 -0.58 21.02 -3.55
C ARG A 171 0.51 21.12 -2.51
N ARG A 172 1.34 22.13 -2.62
CA ARG A 172 2.30 22.51 -1.56
C ARG A 172 1.55 23.16 -0.41
N SER A 173 1.90 22.78 0.81
CA SER A 173 1.26 23.27 2.02
C SER A 173 2.11 23.02 3.27
N GLY A 174 1.61 23.46 4.43
CA GLY A 174 2.27 23.29 5.72
C GLY A 174 3.46 24.20 5.93
N GLN A 175 4.14 24.05 7.06
CA GLN A 175 5.25 24.90 7.49
C GLN A 175 6.47 24.81 6.57
N THR A 176 6.65 23.69 5.92
CA THR A 176 7.78 23.41 5.01
C THR A 176 7.45 23.65 3.55
N ASP A 177 6.23 24.12 3.25
CA ASP A 177 5.73 24.32 1.89
C ASP A 177 5.96 23.08 1.01
N PHE A 178 5.46 21.93 1.45
CA PHE A 178 5.72 20.62 0.86
C PHE A 178 4.46 19.99 0.28
N ALA A 179 4.64 19.13 -0.72
CA ALA A 179 3.59 18.31 -1.34
C ALA A 179 3.99 16.84 -1.36
N CYS A 180 3.00 15.93 -1.41
CA CYS A 180 3.25 14.50 -1.60
C CYS A 180 4.08 14.23 -2.86
N ALA A 181 3.78 14.95 -3.94
CA ALA A 181 4.47 14.84 -5.23
C ALA A 181 5.97 15.16 -5.18
N GLN A 182 6.43 16.00 -4.24
CA GLN A 182 7.87 16.30 -4.13
C GLN A 182 8.71 15.10 -3.70
N CYS A 183 8.09 14.16 -2.94
CA CYS A 183 8.73 12.90 -2.58
C CYS A 183 8.28 11.74 -3.48
N HIS A 184 7.03 11.73 -3.94
CA HIS A 184 6.40 10.60 -4.61
C HIS A 184 6.06 10.84 -6.08
N GLY A 185 6.38 12.02 -6.62
CA GLY A 185 6.12 12.37 -8.03
C GLY A 185 7.26 12.08 -8.99
N GLU A 186 8.41 11.65 -8.50
CA GLU A 186 9.61 11.37 -9.30
C GLU A 186 10.32 10.11 -8.80
N ALA A 187 11.04 9.45 -9.72
CA ALA A 187 11.86 8.29 -9.38
C ALA A 187 13.11 8.69 -8.56
N ASN A 188 13.71 7.69 -7.91
CA ASN A 188 14.99 7.80 -7.19
C ASN A 188 15.00 8.80 -6.02
N LYS A 189 13.84 9.16 -5.49
CA LYS A 189 13.75 9.92 -4.24
C LYS A 189 13.98 8.98 -3.06
N ARG A 190 14.70 9.47 -2.05
CA ARG A 190 15.06 8.71 -0.84
C ARG A 190 14.83 9.52 0.42
N ILE A 191 14.43 8.85 1.49
CA ILE A 191 14.39 9.41 2.82
C ILE A 191 14.89 8.38 3.84
N ARG A 192 15.77 8.78 4.75
CA ARG A 192 16.31 7.90 5.81
C ARG A 192 16.80 6.54 5.29
N LEU A 193 17.60 6.55 4.22
CA LEU A 193 18.12 5.34 3.55
C LEU A 193 17.06 4.43 2.91
N GLN A 194 15.86 4.94 2.67
CA GLN A 194 14.79 4.22 1.99
C GLN A 194 14.46 4.88 0.66
N ASP A 195 14.29 4.07 -0.36
CA ASP A 195 13.73 4.54 -1.61
C ASP A 195 12.23 4.79 -1.43
N LEU A 196 11.77 5.90 -1.99
CA LEU A 196 10.37 6.27 -1.97
C LEU A 196 9.68 5.75 -3.23
N ILE A 197 8.47 5.24 -3.06
CA ILE A 197 7.66 4.75 -4.17
C ILE A 197 7.28 5.94 -5.06
N HIS A 198 7.55 5.82 -6.37
CA HIS A 198 7.14 6.79 -7.37
C HIS A 198 5.66 6.58 -7.70
N MET A 199 4.76 7.33 -7.04
CA MET A 199 3.31 7.10 -7.07
C MET A 199 2.61 7.67 -8.32
N THR A 200 3.30 8.52 -9.11
CA THR A 200 2.78 9.01 -10.40
C THR A 200 3.17 8.09 -11.56
N ASP A 201 4.05 7.12 -11.33
CA ASP A 201 4.30 6.01 -12.24
C ASP A 201 3.30 4.87 -11.97
N ARG A 202 2.88 4.20 -13.05
CA ARG A 202 1.89 3.11 -12.97
C ARG A 202 2.30 1.99 -12.01
N LYS A 203 3.55 1.55 -12.08
CA LYS A 203 4.06 0.46 -11.23
C LYS A 203 4.03 0.85 -9.76
N GLY A 204 4.49 2.04 -9.43
CA GLY A 204 4.50 2.54 -8.05
C GLY A 204 3.08 2.78 -7.52
N ALA A 205 2.18 3.35 -8.33
CA ALA A 205 0.77 3.51 -7.97
C ALA A 205 0.11 2.15 -7.69
N GLN A 206 0.36 1.16 -8.54
CA GLN A 206 -0.13 -0.21 -8.37
C GLN A 206 0.41 -0.87 -7.10
N GLU A 207 1.70 -0.69 -6.79
CA GLU A 207 2.29 -1.20 -5.53
C GLU A 207 1.57 -0.60 -4.31
N VAL A 208 1.30 0.70 -4.34
CA VAL A 208 0.59 1.37 -3.23
C VAL A 208 -0.82 0.82 -3.06
N ALA A 209 -1.59 0.72 -4.13
CA ALA A 209 -2.98 0.29 -4.06
C ALA A 209 -3.16 -1.21 -3.69
N SER A 210 -2.14 -2.04 -3.96
CA SER A 210 -2.25 -3.50 -3.80
C SER A 210 -1.68 -4.05 -2.49
N THR A 211 -0.87 -3.27 -1.75
CA THR A 211 -0.09 -3.78 -0.61
C THR A 211 -0.48 -3.21 0.75
N TRP A 212 -1.55 -2.43 0.82
CA TRP A 212 -2.10 -1.92 2.09
C TRP A 212 -3.47 -2.54 2.40
N PRO A 213 -3.74 -2.89 3.67
CA PRO A 213 -2.94 -2.71 4.89
C PRO A 213 -1.64 -3.53 4.90
N ALA A 214 -0.63 -3.02 5.61
CA ALA A 214 0.70 -3.60 5.64
C ALA A 214 1.24 -3.76 7.06
N TYR A 215 1.98 -4.84 7.30
CA TYR A 215 2.77 -4.96 8.52
C TYR A 215 3.97 -4.01 8.46
N ARG A 216 4.09 -3.17 9.49
CA ARG A 216 5.16 -2.19 9.64
C ARG A 216 6.23 -2.74 10.56
N GLY A 217 7.37 -3.17 10.02
CA GLY A 217 8.46 -3.75 10.80
C GLY A 217 8.99 -2.84 11.92
N ALA A 218 9.05 -1.52 11.68
CA ALA A 218 9.46 -0.55 12.69
C ALA A 218 8.45 -0.36 13.84
N HIS A 219 7.19 -0.79 13.65
CA HIS A 219 6.12 -0.63 14.65
C HIS A 219 5.64 -1.96 15.22
N TYR A 220 6.04 -3.09 14.62
CA TYR A 220 5.60 -4.44 14.97
C TYR A 220 4.09 -4.65 14.91
N VAL A 221 3.38 -3.87 14.08
CA VAL A 221 1.93 -3.92 13.93
C VAL A 221 1.53 -3.69 12.48
N VAL A 222 0.30 -4.09 12.15
CA VAL A 222 -0.34 -3.72 10.90
C VAL A 222 -0.76 -2.25 10.94
N ARG A 223 -0.60 -1.57 9.81
CA ARG A 223 -1.05 -0.19 9.60
C ARG A 223 -1.88 -0.12 8.32
N THR A 224 -2.82 0.81 8.30
CA THR A 224 -3.69 1.09 7.16
C THR A 224 -3.16 2.25 6.32
N MET A 225 -3.79 2.49 5.16
CA MET A 225 -3.44 3.61 4.30
C MET A 225 -3.76 4.95 4.97
N GLN A 226 -4.92 5.10 5.61
CA GLN A 226 -5.26 6.34 6.30
C GLN A 226 -4.29 6.63 7.45
N TRP A 227 -3.90 5.61 8.22
CA TRP A 227 -2.86 5.76 9.22
C TRP A 227 -1.56 6.27 8.57
N ARG A 228 -1.15 5.70 7.44
CA ARG A 228 0.08 6.10 6.74
C ARG A 228 0.01 7.54 6.23
N LEU A 229 -1.13 7.95 5.71
CA LEU A 229 -1.34 9.32 5.27
C LEU A 229 -1.24 10.31 6.45
N THR A 230 -1.91 10.01 7.56
CA THR A 230 -1.84 10.82 8.78
C THR A 230 -0.41 10.93 9.32
N ASP A 231 0.32 9.82 9.37
CA ASP A 231 1.74 9.78 9.78
C ASP A 231 2.63 10.63 8.86
N CYS A 232 2.41 10.59 7.53
CA CYS A 232 3.10 11.45 6.58
C CYS A 232 2.83 12.93 6.82
N PHE A 233 1.57 13.29 7.01
CA PHE A 233 1.17 14.69 7.27
C PHE A 233 1.85 15.22 8.52
N TRP A 234 1.87 14.44 9.59
CA TRP A 234 2.56 14.81 10.83
C TRP A 234 4.09 14.93 10.63
N GLN A 235 4.73 13.94 9.98
CA GLN A 235 6.18 13.97 9.76
C GLN A 235 6.64 15.14 8.89
N MET A 236 5.85 15.48 7.88
CA MET A 236 6.15 16.54 6.91
C MET A 236 5.66 17.92 7.32
N ARG A 237 5.08 18.06 8.53
CA ARG A 237 4.52 19.32 9.04
C ARG A 237 3.47 19.91 8.10
N LEU A 238 2.70 19.05 7.44
CA LEU A 238 1.53 19.43 6.68
C LEU A 238 0.38 19.78 7.65
N PRO A 239 -0.70 20.44 7.18
CA PRO A 239 -1.86 20.69 8.01
C PRO A 239 -2.42 19.41 8.63
N ASP A 240 -2.93 19.48 9.85
CA ASP A 240 -3.50 18.33 10.54
C ASP A 240 -4.58 17.65 9.70
N MET A 241 -4.45 16.34 9.52
CA MET A 241 -5.41 15.50 8.83
C MET A 241 -6.04 14.52 9.82
N SER A 242 -7.34 14.67 10.05
CA SER A 242 -8.07 13.74 10.90
C SER A 242 -8.32 12.40 10.17
N TYR A 243 -8.22 11.31 10.92
CA TYR A 243 -8.56 9.98 10.45
C TYR A 243 -10.04 9.88 10.05
N GLY A 244 -10.32 9.33 8.89
CA GLY A 244 -11.68 9.25 8.35
C GLY A 244 -12.27 10.60 7.94
N SER A 245 -11.43 11.61 7.67
CA SER A 245 -11.84 12.91 7.14
C SER A 245 -12.02 12.86 5.62
N ASP A 246 -12.73 13.82 5.06
CA ASP A 246 -12.89 13.96 3.60
C ASP A 246 -11.53 14.10 2.89
N MET A 247 -10.55 14.71 3.55
CA MET A 247 -9.17 14.83 3.04
C MET A 247 -8.48 13.46 2.93
N SER A 248 -8.57 12.62 3.95
CA SER A 248 -7.98 11.27 3.93
C SER A 248 -8.66 10.37 2.90
N ILE A 249 -9.99 10.47 2.77
CA ILE A 249 -10.78 9.73 1.77
C ILE A 249 -10.40 10.18 0.37
N ALA A 250 -10.25 11.49 0.13
CA ALA A 250 -9.89 12.04 -1.17
C ALA A 250 -8.50 11.54 -1.62
N LEU A 251 -7.51 11.57 -0.74
CA LEU A 251 -6.18 11.02 -1.03
C LEU A 251 -6.23 9.51 -1.29
N THR A 252 -7.00 8.75 -0.51
CA THR A 252 -7.17 7.30 -0.72
C THR A 252 -7.86 7.02 -2.05
N GLN A 253 -8.89 7.82 -2.42
CA GLN A 253 -9.57 7.71 -3.73
C GLN A 253 -8.59 7.94 -4.89
N TYR A 254 -7.78 9.00 -4.80
CA TYR A 254 -6.78 9.30 -5.82
C TYR A 254 -5.77 8.17 -5.95
N LEU A 255 -5.15 7.74 -4.86
CA LEU A 255 -4.11 6.72 -4.86
C LEU A 255 -4.61 5.37 -5.36
N ASN A 256 -5.79 4.93 -4.92
CA ASN A 256 -6.36 3.65 -5.34
C ASN A 256 -6.80 3.68 -6.80
N TYR A 257 -7.36 4.79 -7.29
CA TYR A 257 -7.70 4.94 -8.70
C TYR A 257 -6.46 4.90 -9.60
N GLN A 258 -5.37 5.58 -9.23
CA GLN A 258 -4.10 5.50 -9.96
C GLN A 258 -3.54 4.08 -9.99
N GLY A 259 -3.82 3.30 -8.96
CA GLY A 259 -3.42 1.89 -8.85
C GLY A 259 -4.35 0.88 -9.54
N ASN A 260 -5.37 1.32 -10.27
CA ASN A 260 -6.27 0.41 -11.00
C ASN A 260 -5.48 -0.59 -11.86
N GLY A 261 -5.93 -1.85 -11.86
CA GLY A 261 -5.24 -2.95 -12.53
C GLY A 261 -4.21 -3.67 -11.66
N ALA A 262 -3.90 -3.19 -10.45
CA ALA A 262 -3.06 -3.90 -9.50
C ALA A 262 -3.76 -5.13 -8.94
N VAL A 263 -3.02 -6.20 -8.70
CA VAL A 263 -3.54 -7.40 -8.01
C VAL A 263 -3.29 -7.24 -6.51
N ILE A 264 -4.35 -7.29 -5.71
CA ILE A 264 -4.28 -7.15 -4.25
C ILE A 264 -3.48 -8.29 -3.66
N GLN A 265 -2.53 -7.95 -2.80
CA GLN A 265 -1.69 -8.87 -2.07
C GLN A 265 -1.38 -8.30 -0.67
N VAL A 266 -2.26 -8.61 0.28
CA VAL A 266 -2.10 -8.19 1.68
C VAL A 266 -2.00 -9.41 2.60
N PRO A 267 -1.31 -9.27 3.75
CA PRO A 267 -0.63 -8.08 4.26
C PRO A 267 0.62 -7.74 3.44
N GLY A 268 0.80 -6.47 3.09
CA GLY A 268 2.08 -6.02 2.60
C GLY A 268 3.12 -6.00 3.74
N PHE A 269 4.42 -5.94 3.40
CA PHE A 269 5.49 -5.69 4.35
C PHE A 269 6.12 -4.33 4.08
N LYS A 270 6.12 -3.45 5.08
CA LYS A 270 6.75 -2.12 5.00
C LYS A 270 7.65 -1.90 6.22
N ARG A 271 8.74 -1.15 6.03
CA ARG A 271 9.67 -0.82 7.12
C ARG A 271 9.06 0.18 8.12
#